data_1368593b266340b3aee009fd4174d2d6
#
_entry.id   1368593b266340b3aee009fd4174d2d6
#
_cell.length_a   1.000
_cell.length_b   1.000
_cell.length_c   1.000
_cell.angle_alpha   90.00
_cell.angle_beta   90.00
_cell.angle_gamma   90.00
#
_symmetry.space_group_name_H-M   'P 1'
#
loop_
_entity.id
_entity.type
_entity.pdbx_description
1 polymer ?
#
loop_
_entity_poly.entity_id
_entity_poly.type
_entity_poly.pdbx_seq_one_letter_code
_entity_poly.pdbx_strand_id
1 'polypeptide(L)'
;MANFTFIPTLTFVFQNLLIDKVCLVNLNYDPVICSNLTNFKDNEKEVEKVVASINMYLNILTSIPAIIVSLFLGPWSDVNGRKPLLIFPQIGTMLTQSIYVINAYQTSLPGEFILLASIGSLFGGWTAFLIGVYSYISDVSTGQARTYRIALIDLFTYVGYPLGTFLSGPLYKYGGYYTVFGLVSVMTGLNFDKIL
;
A
#
# COMPACT_ATOMS: atom_id res chain seq x y z
N MET A 1 -10.34 -11.37 -2.44
CA MET A 1 -10.20 -10.95 -3.84
C MET A 1 -10.16 -9.43 -4.01
N ALA A 2 -11.01 -8.65 -3.35
CA ALA A 2 -11.01 -7.18 -3.48
C ALA A 2 -9.66 -6.50 -3.14
N ASN A 3 -8.91 -6.98 -2.13
CA ASN A 3 -7.63 -6.39 -1.75
C ASN A 3 -6.59 -6.37 -2.89
N PHE A 4 -6.56 -7.38 -3.74
CA PHE A 4 -5.58 -7.48 -4.82
C PHE A 4 -5.78 -6.45 -5.93
N THR A 5 -7.01 -5.94 -6.10
CA THR A 5 -7.35 -4.96 -7.13
C THR A 5 -7.14 -3.52 -6.65
N PHE A 6 -7.29 -3.25 -5.33
CA PHE A 6 -7.24 -1.89 -4.79
C PHE A 6 -5.84 -1.44 -4.33
N ILE A 7 -4.91 -2.37 -4.06
CA ILE A 7 -3.54 -2.01 -3.66
C ILE A 7 -2.81 -1.18 -4.75
N PRO A 8 -2.88 -1.54 -6.05
CA PRO A 8 -2.24 -0.75 -7.10
C PRO A 8 -2.85 0.64 -7.30
N THR A 9 -4.18 0.75 -7.13
CA THR A 9 -4.88 2.05 -7.15
C THR A 9 -4.26 3.00 -6.13
N LEU A 10 -3.96 2.46 -4.95
CA LEU A 10 -3.36 3.20 -3.87
C LEU A 10 -1.95 3.68 -4.19
N THR A 11 -1.12 2.84 -4.80
CA THR A 11 0.27 3.16 -5.12
C THR A 11 0.38 4.36 -6.04
N PHE A 12 -0.46 4.42 -7.09
CA PHE A 12 -0.46 5.54 -8.03
C PHE A 12 -0.91 6.85 -7.36
N VAL A 13 -2.02 6.80 -6.61
CA VAL A 13 -2.57 7.98 -5.93
C VAL A 13 -1.65 8.46 -4.81
N PHE A 14 -0.98 7.53 -4.12
CA PHE A 14 0.05 7.84 -3.14
C PHE A 14 1.25 8.59 -3.75
N GLN A 15 1.76 8.15 -4.91
CA GLN A 15 2.86 8.83 -5.59
C GLN A 15 2.47 10.27 -5.99
N ASN A 16 1.26 10.48 -6.48
CA ASN A 16 0.77 11.82 -6.78
C ASN A 16 0.68 12.70 -5.53
N LEU A 17 0.15 12.16 -4.41
CA LEU A 17 0.11 12.89 -3.15
C LEU A 17 1.51 13.29 -2.66
N LEU A 18 2.50 12.40 -2.81
CA LEU A 18 3.86 12.68 -2.41
C LEU A 18 4.50 13.77 -3.28
N ILE A 19 4.29 13.72 -4.61
CA ILE A 19 4.76 14.73 -5.54
C ILE A 19 4.15 16.10 -5.20
N ASP A 20 2.83 16.16 -5.00
CA ASP A 20 2.14 17.40 -4.65
C ASP A 20 2.68 18.00 -3.34
N LYS A 21 2.88 17.16 -2.31
CA LYS A 21 3.42 17.62 -1.01
C LYS A 21 4.85 18.11 -1.12
N VAL A 22 5.72 17.38 -1.82
CA VAL A 22 7.11 17.80 -2.01
C VAL A 22 7.17 19.11 -2.78
N CYS A 23 6.37 19.26 -3.83
CA CYS A 23 6.34 20.47 -4.62
C CYS A 23 5.84 21.69 -3.82
N LEU A 24 4.70 21.55 -3.14
CA LEU A 24 4.02 22.66 -2.48
C LEU A 24 4.60 23.00 -1.10
N VAL A 25 5.01 21.99 -0.32
CA VAL A 25 5.38 22.16 1.08
C VAL A 25 6.88 22.10 1.29
N ASN A 26 7.58 21.11 0.73
CA ASN A 26 9.02 20.97 0.94
C ASN A 26 9.82 22.01 0.14
N LEU A 27 9.47 22.21 -1.13
CA LEU A 27 10.16 23.14 -2.01
C LEU A 27 9.49 24.52 -2.11
N ASN A 28 8.29 24.68 -1.53
CA ASN A 28 7.51 25.92 -1.55
C ASN A 28 7.34 26.53 -2.95
N TYR A 29 7.14 25.69 -3.97
CA TYR A 29 6.88 26.17 -5.32
C TYR A 29 5.44 26.67 -5.46
N ASP A 30 5.24 27.58 -6.42
CA ASP A 30 3.92 28.11 -6.74
C ASP A 30 2.98 26.98 -7.18
N PRO A 31 1.71 26.95 -6.69
CA PRO A 31 0.71 25.96 -7.12
C PRO A 31 0.54 25.86 -8.64
N VAL A 32 0.78 26.93 -9.39
CA VAL A 32 0.73 26.93 -10.87
C VAL A 32 1.85 26.06 -11.46
N ILE A 33 3.06 26.09 -10.87
CA ILE A 33 4.19 25.26 -11.28
C ILE A 33 3.90 23.79 -10.93
N CYS A 34 3.41 23.53 -9.71
CA CYS A 34 3.12 22.19 -9.24
C CYS A 34 2.00 21.49 -10.04
N SER A 35 1.00 22.25 -10.49
CA SER A 35 -0.07 21.69 -11.34
C SER A 35 0.37 21.35 -12.79
N ASN A 36 1.48 21.92 -13.25
CA ASN A 36 2.00 21.76 -14.62
C ASN A 36 3.50 21.42 -14.63
N LEU A 37 3.95 20.59 -13.69
CA LEU A 37 5.36 20.23 -13.50
C LEU A 37 6.05 19.76 -14.80
N THR A 38 5.34 19.05 -15.67
CA THR A 38 5.85 18.56 -16.97
C THR A 38 6.33 19.66 -17.91
N ASN A 39 5.84 20.91 -17.74
CA ASN A 39 6.28 22.06 -18.52
C ASN A 39 7.54 22.72 -17.93
N PHE A 40 7.89 22.43 -16.66
CA PHE A 40 8.99 23.02 -15.92
C PHE A 40 10.03 21.94 -15.56
N LYS A 41 10.78 21.48 -16.57
CA LYS A 41 11.67 20.30 -16.47
C LYS A 41 12.74 20.39 -15.36
N ASP A 42 13.22 21.58 -15.02
CA ASP A 42 14.23 21.72 -13.97
C ASP A 42 13.60 21.58 -12.58
N ASN A 43 12.43 22.18 -12.38
CA ASN A 43 11.65 22.01 -11.14
C ASN A 43 11.16 20.56 -10.98
N GLU A 44 10.73 19.92 -12.08
CA GLU A 44 10.34 18.51 -12.11
C GLU A 44 11.46 17.60 -11.58
N LYS A 45 12.69 17.76 -12.10
CA LYS A 45 13.86 16.98 -11.65
C LYS A 45 14.17 17.17 -10.17
N GLU A 46 14.01 18.39 -9.66
CA GLU A 46 14.27 18.67 -8.26
C GLU A 46 13.21 18.02 -7.36
N VAL A 47 11.94 18.12 -7.72
CA VAL A 47 10.82 17.42 -7.03
C VAL A 47 11.04 15.92 -7.07
N GLU A 48 11.32 15.34 -8.24
CA GLU A 48 11.56 13.89 -8.39
C GLU A 48 12.72 13.40 -7.55
N LYS A 49 13.81 14.16 -7.44
CA LYS A 49 14.96 13.81 -6.61
C LYS A 49 14.58 13.71 -5.13
N VAL A 50 13.79 14.65 -4.61
CA VAL A 50 13.33 14.61 -3.22
C VAL A 50 12.35 13.47 -3.01
N VAL A 51 11.38 13.28 -3.93
CA VAL A 51 10.42 12.17 -3.92
C VAL A 51 11.15 10.82 -3.94
N ALA A 52 12.16 10.66 -4.79
CA ALA A 52 12.96 9.43 -4.86
C ALA A 52 13.68 9.14 -3.55
N SER A 53 14.22 10.17 -2.89
CA SER A 53 14.87 10.03 -1.58
C SER A 53 13.89 9.58 -0.51
N ILE A 54 12.71 10.19 -0.43
CA ILE A 54 11.65 9.80 0.52
C ILE A 54 11.19 8.36 0.26
N ASN A 55 10.97 7.99 -1.02
CA ASN A 55 10.60 6.63 -1.40
C ASN A 55 11.69 5.61 -1.02
N MET A 56 12.97 5.94 -1.17
CA MET A 56 14.07 5.09 -0.76
C MET A 56 14.03 4.82 0.75
N TYR A 57 13.89 5.86 1.57
CA TYR A 57 13.76 5.71 3.02
C TYR A 57 12.50 4.92 3.40
N LEU A 58 11.36 5.21 2.75
CA LEU A 58 10.12 4.49 2.99
C LEU A 58 10.27 2.99 2.68
N ASN A 59 10.92 2.65 1.56
CA ASN A 59 11.16 1.25 1.19
C ASN A 59 12.06 0.53 2.21
N ILE A 60 13.10 1.17 2.70
CA ILE A 60 13.98 0.60 3.73
C ILE A 60 13.21 0.39 5.04
N LEU A 61 12.47 1.43 5.49
CA LEU A 61 11.72 1.40 6.73
C LEU A 61 10.53 0.42 6.70
N THR A 62 10.00 0.11 5.53
CA THR A 62 8.92 -0.88 5.39
C THR A 62 9.45 -2.29 5.19
N SER A 63 10.51 -2.47 4.40
CA SER A 63 11.01 -3.80 4.04
C SER A 63 11.75 -4.48 5.18
N ILE A 64 12.63 -3.78 5.90
CA ILE A 64 13.44 -4.38 6.97
C ILE A 64 12.55 -4.93 8.10
N PRO A 65 11.62 -4.16 8.70
CA PRO A 65 10.75 -4.69 9.73
C PRO A 65 9.84 -5.82 9.22
N ALA A 66 9.30 -5.69 8.00
CA ALA A 66 8.44 -6.72 7.42
C ALA A 66 9.17 -8.06 7.25
N ILE A 67 10.44 -8.06 6.83
CA ILE A 67 11.26 -9.27 6.72
C ILE A 67 11.48 -9.88 8.10
N ILE A 68 11.92 -9.09 9.07
CA ILE A 68 12.19 -9.57 10.43
C ILE A 68 10.93 -10.20 11.03
N VAL A 69 9.80 -9.50 10.95
CA VAL A 69 8.53 -9.98 11.51
C VAL A 69 8.05 -11.23 10.79
N SER A 70 8.18 -11.31 9.46
CA SER A 70 7.75 -12.48 8.68
C SER A 70 8.55 -13.73 9.02
N LEU A 71 9.84 -13.61 9.34
CA LEU A 71 10.68 -14.73 9.79
C LEU A 71 10.18 -15.36 11.10
N PHE A 72 9.65 -14.55 12.02
CA PHE A 72 9.09 -15.04 13.28
C PHE A 72 7.64 -15.48 13.16
N LEU A 73 6.83 -14.76 12.39
CA LEU A 73 5.41 -15.07 12.22
C LEU A 73 5.16 -16.40 11.49
N GLY A 74 6.04 -16.80 10.56
CA GLY A 74 5.92 -18.08 9.86
C GLY A 74 5.91 -19.27 10.82
N PRO A 75 7.01 -19.56 11.52
CA PRO A 75 7.08 -20.67 12.48
C PRO A 75 6.07 -20.56 13.62
N TRP A 76 5.80 -19.33 14.10
CA TRP A 76 4.81 -19.13 15.15
C TRP A 76 3.40 -19.52 14.70
N SER A 77 3.04 -19.27 13.44
CA SER A 77 1.74 -19.62 12.89
C SER A 77 1.56 -21.13 12.69
N ASP A 78 2.65 -21.87 12.53
CA ASP A 78 2.61 -23.34 12.43
C ASP A 78 2.12 -23.99 13.73
N VAL A 79 2.39 -23.36 14.87
CA VAL A 79 1.98 -23.85 16.21
C VAL A 79 0.63 -23.28 16.64
N ASN A 80 0.36 -22.01 16.38
CA ASN A 80 -0.82 -21.28 16.88
C ASN A 80 -1.96 -21.17 15.86
N GLY A 81 -1.78 -21.77 14.67
CA GLY A 81 -2.75 -21.71 13.58
C GLY A 81 -2.53 -20.55 12.61
N ARG A 82 -3.12 -20.62 11.43
CA ARG A 82 -2.87 -19.70 10.31
C ARG A 82 -3.64 -18.37 10.38
N LYS A 83 -4.72 -18.30 11.16
CA LYS A 83 -5.55 -17.08 11.27
C LYS A 83 -4.75 -15.83 11.70
N PRO A 84 -3.90 -15.85 12.74
CA PRO A 84 -3.14 -14.69 13.14
C PRO A 84 -2.24 -14.13 12.03
N LEU A 85 -1.63 -15.02 11.22
CA LEU A 85 -0.77 -14.65 10.10
C LEU A 85 -1.51 -13.87 9.00
N LEU A 86 -2.83 -14.04 8.91
CA LEU A 86 -3.69 -13.26 8.01
C LEU A 86 -4.19 -11.98 8.66
N ILE A 87 -4.44 -11.98 9.97
CA ILE A 87 -5.02 -10.85 10.71
C ILE A 87 -3.99 -9.74 10.96
N PHE A 88 -2.77 -10.08 11.45
CA PHE A 88 -1.76 -9.08 11.80
C PHE A 88 -1.41 -8.13 10.65
N PRO A 89 -1.12 -8.61 9.42
CA PRO A 89 -0.83 -7.71 8.30
C PRO A 89 -1.99 -6.81 7.92
N GLN A 90 -3.23 -7.26 8.11
CA GLN A 90 -4.41 -6.44 7.83
C GLN A 90 -4.54 -5.26 8.81
N ILE A 91 -4.24 -5.48 10.09
CA ILE A 91 -4.17 -4.40 11.08
C ILE A 91 -3.10 -3.39 10.66
N GLY A 92 -1.91 -3.86 10.27
CA GLY A 92 -0.83 -3.01 9.77
C GLY A 92 -1.26 -2.19 8.54
N THR A 93 -1.97 -2.81 7.61
CA THR A 93 -2.50 -2.13 6.42
C THR A 93 -3.50 -1.05 6.80
N MET A 94 -4.43 -1.31 7.74
CA MET A 94 -5.38 -0.30 8.22
C MET A 94 -4.68 0.90 8.86
N LEU A 95 -3.63 0.67 9.66
CA LEU A 95 -2.83 1.75 10.25
C LEU A 95 -2.14 2.60 9.17
N THR A 96 -1.50 1.96 8.20
CA THR A 96 -0.87 2.64 7.05
C THR A 96 -1.89 3.50 6.31
N GLN A 97 -3.07 2.96 6.00
CA GLN A 97 -4.14 3.69 5.31
C GLN A 97 -4.64 4.88 6.11
N SER A 98 -4.80 4.72 7.43
CA SER A 98 -5.20 5.83 8.31
C SER A 98 -4.20 6.98 8.27
N ILE A 99 -2.90 6.67 8.26
CA ILE A 99 -1.84 7.68 8.14
C ILE A 99 -1.89 8.37 6.78
N TYR A 100 -2.16 7.66 5.69
CA TYR A 100 -2.31 8.28 4.36
C TYR A 100 -3.53 9.20 4.29
N VAL A 101 -4.66 8.82 4.90
CA VAL A 101 -5.85 9.69 5.00
C VAL A 101 -5.52 10.97 5.77
N ILE A 102 -4.84 10.87 6.92
CA ILE A 102 -4.42 12.03 7.73
C ILE A 102 -3.47 12.92 6.92
N ASN A 103 -2.50 12.33 6.22
CA ASN A 103 -1.59 13.07 5.35
C ASN A 103 -2.30 13.76 4.19
N ALA A 104 -3.32 13.15 3.61
CA ALA A 104 -4.13 13.78 2.58
C ALA A 104 -4.97 14.93 3.13
N TYR A 105 -5.50 14.78 4.37
CA TYR A 105 -6.29 15.83 5.03
C TYR A 105 -5.44 17.06 5.37
N GLN A 106 -4.24 16.84 5.89
CA GLN A 106 -3.37 17.92 6.34
C GLN A 106 -2.34 18.25 5.25
N THR A 107 -2.74 19.11 4.33
CA THR A 107 -1.90 19.51 3.19
C THR A 107 -0.62 20.23 3.60
N SER A 108 -0.59 20.89 4.77
CA SER A 108 0.56 21.62 5.30
C SER A 108 1.67 20.75 5.89
N LEU A 109 1.44 19.43 6.06
CA LEU A 109 2.48 18.51 6.54
C LEU A 109 3.52 18.24 5.45
N PRO A 110 4.83 18.30 5.78
CA PRO A 110 5.88 17.97 4.83
C PRO A 110 5.81 16.50 4.37
N GLY A 111 6.38 16.22 3.19
CA GLY A 111 6.34 14.88 2.57
C GLY A 111 6.94 13.77 3.44
N GLU A 112 7.90 14.10 4.32
CA GLU A 112 8.54 13.16 5.24
C GLU A 112 7.58 12.55 6.27
N PHE A 113 6.46 13.22 6.60
CA PHE A 113 5.44 12.64 7.48
C PHE A 113 4.83 11.34 6.95
N ILE A 114 4.95 11.10 5.65
CA ILE A 114 4.57 9.84 5.01
C ILE A 114 5.40 8.65 5.53
N LEU A 115 6.63 8.89 6.00
CA LEU A 115 7.47 7.84 6.59
C LEU A 115 6.84 7.20 7.84
N LEU A 116 5.95 7.90 8.54
CA LEU A 116 5.20 7.32 9.67
C LEU A 116 4.31 6.15 9.23
N ALA A 117 3.92 6.08 7.97
CA ALA A 117 3.14 4.96 7.44
C ALA A 117 3.90 3.62 7.48
N SER A 118 5.25 3.67 7.58
CA SER A 118 6.08 2.49 7.77
C SER A 118 5.79 1.73 9.08
N ILE A 119 5.16 2.35 10.07
CA ILE A 119 4.73 1.69 11.32
C ILE A 119 3.84 0.48 11.04
N GLY A 120 3.02 0.52 9.99
CA GLY A 120 2.21 -0.62 9.58
C GLY A 120 3.01 -1.85 9.17
N SER A 121 4.27 -1.69 8.73
CA SER A 121 5.15 -2.81 8.34
C SER A 121 5.62 -3.64 9.54
N LEU A 122 5.56 -3.10 10.77
CA LEU A 122 5.82 -3.84 12.01
C LEU A 122 4.84 -5.00 12.24
N PHE A 123 3.74 -5.03 11.52
CA PHE A 123 2.77 -6.12 11.51
C PHE A 123 3.04 -7.15 10.40
N GLY A 124 4.21 -7.09 9.74
CA GLY A 124 4.65 -8.03 8.71
C GLY A 124 4.32 -7.62 7.28
N GLY A 125 3.48 -6.60 7.08
CA GLY A 125 3.17 -6.01 5.78
C GLY A 125 2.66 -7.01 4.75
N TRP A 126 2.83 -6.68 3.48
CA TRP A 126 2.39 -7.50 2.34
C TRP A 126 3.05 -8.88 2.29
N THR A 127 4.32 -8.97 2.67
CA THR A 127 5.09 -10.22 2.65
C THR A 127 4.49 -11.26 3.60
N ALA A 128 4.22 -10.89 4.85
CA ALA A 128 3.60 -11.79 5.82
C ALA A 128 2.19 -12.19 5.42
N PHE A 129 1.43 -11.28 4.81
CA PHE A 129 0.11 -11.59 4.27
C PHE A 129 0.16 -12.66 3.18
N LEU A 130 1.07 -12.54 2.21
CA LEU A 130 1.25 -13.56 1.15
C LEU A 130 1.67 -14.90 1.73
N ILE A 131 2.63 -14.92 2.65
CA ILE A 131 3.05 -16.14 3.35
C ILE A 131 1.82 -16.78 4.02
N GLY A 132 0.99 -16.01 4.71
CA GLY A 132 -0.23 -16.49 5.35
C GLY A 132 -1.22 -17.10 4.38
N VAL A 133 -1.47 -16.44 3.26
CA VAL A 133 -2.39 -16.91 2.22
C VAL A 133 -1.91 -18.21 1.59
N TYR A 134 -0.64 -18.28 1.17
CA TYR A 134 -0.08 -19.48 0.55
C TYR A 134 0.02 -20.65 1.52
N SER A 135 0.40 -20.40 2.78
CA SER A 135 0.43 -21.42 3.82
C SER A 135 -0.96 -21.97 4.10
N TYR A 136 -1.97 -21.10 4.25
CA TYR A 136 -3.35 -21.52 4.46
C TYR A 136 -3.88 -22.39 3.31
N ILE A 137 -3.62 -21.99 2.05
CA ILE A 137 -4.04 -22.77 0.89
C ILE A 137 -3.32 -24.13 0.87
N SER A 138 -2.06 -24.15 1.24
CA SER A 138 -1.28 -25.38 1.31
C SER A 138 -1.83 -26.37 2.33
N ASP A 139 -2.36 -25.87 3.44
CA ASP A 139 -2.92 -26.71 4.50
C ASP A 139 -4.32 -27.25 4.14
N VAL A 140 -5.14 -26.46 3.43
CA VAL A 140 -6.53 -26.85 3.09
C VAL A 140 -6.68 -27.49 1.72
N SER A 141 -5.60 -27.69 0.97
CA SER A 141 -5.67 -28.27 -0.38
C SER A 141 -4.44 -29.13 -0.72
N THR A 142 -4.66 -30.19 -1.50
CA THR A 142 -3.61 -31.11 -1.93
C THR A 142 -3.60 -31.30 -3.45
N GLY A 143 -2.45 -31.70 -4.00
CA GLY A 143 -2.29 -32.06 -5.40
C GLY A 143 -2.68 -30.93 -6.37
N GLN A 144 -3.40 -31.25 -7.41
CA GLN A 144 -3.82 -30.33 -8.48
C GLN A 144 -4.71 -29.20 -7.96
N ALA A 145 -5.55 -29.45 -6.95
CA ALA A 145 -6.43 -28.43 -6.38
C ALA A 145 -5.63 -27.30 -5.71
N ARG A 146 -4.49 -27.61 -5.08
CA ARG A 146 -3.57 -26.63 -4.49
C ARG A 146 -2.97 -25.73 -5.56
N THR A 147 -2.42 -26.31 -6.61
CA THR A 147 -1.83 -25.56 -7.73
C THR A 147 -2.86 -24.64 -8.38
N TYR A 148 -4.06 -25.11 -8.63
CA TYR A 148 -5.13 -24.31 -9.19
C TYR A 148 -5.53 -23.11 -8.32
N ARG A 149 -5.66 -23.31 -7.00
CA ARG A 149 -6.00 -22.23 -6.07
C ARG A 149 -4.90 -21.16 -5.97
N ILE A 150 -3.63 -21.58 -5.95
CA ILE A 150 -2.50 -20.65 -5.98
C ILE A 150 -2.50 -19.86 -7.28
N ALA A 151 -2.63 -20.53 -8.43
CA ALA A 151 -2.68 -19.89 -9.74
C ALA A 151 -3.84 -18.88 -9.86
N LEU A 152 -5.00 -19.16 -9.26
CA LEU A 152 -6.11 -18.21 -9.22
C LEU A 152 -5.76 -16.93 -8.43
N ILE A 153 -5.07 -17.04 -7.30
CA ILE A 153 -4.65 -15.88 -6.52
C ILE A 153 -3.65 -15.05 -7.30
N ASP A 154 -2.66 -15.70 -7.92
CA ASP A 154 -1.68 -15.02 -8.75
C ASP A 154 -2.35 -14.33 -9.95
N LEU A 155 -3.29 -15.00 -10.61
CA LEU A 155 -4.08 -14.40 -11.70
C LEU A 155 -4.81 -13.12 -11.23
N PHE A 156 -5.51 -13.19 -10.10
CA PHE A 156 -6.20 -11.99 -9.55
C PHE A 156 -5.23 -10.87 -9.16
N THR A 157 -4.03 -11.22 -8.70
CA THR A 157 -2.99 -10.23 -8.39
C THR A 157 -2.50 -9.54 -9.67
N TYR A 158 -2.12 -10.33 -10.69
CA TYR A 158 -1.58 -9.81 -11.94
C TYR A 158 -2.61 -9.06 -12.79
N VAL A 159 -3.86 -9.51 -12.83
CA VAL A 159 -4.95 -8.81 -13.53
C VAL A 159 -5.45 -7.61 -12.71
N GLY A 160 -5.45 -7.74 -11.38
CA GLY A 160 -5.88 -6.66 -10.50
C GLY A 160 -4.97 -5.43 -10.56
N TYR A 161 -3.67 -5.64 -10.80
CA TYR A 161 -2.70 -4.53 -10.85
C TYR A 161 -3.00 -3.52 -11.98
N PRO A 162 -3.11 -3.92 -13.26
CA PRO A 162 -3.48 -3.00 -14.33
C PRO A 162 -4.87 -2.39 -14.17
N LEU A 163 -5.85 -3.18 -13.70
CA LEU A 163 -7.20 -2.68 -13.47
C LEU A 163 -7.23 -1.60 -12.38
N GLY A 164 -6.54 -1.82 -11.26
CA GLY A 164 -6.43 -0.84 -10.19
C GLY A 164 -5.77 0.45 -10.65
N THR A 165 -4.68 0.36 -11.41
CA THR A 165 -3.99 1.52 -11.97
C THR A 165 -4.88 2.28 -12.96
N PHE A 166 -5.60 1.58 -13.82
CA PHE A 166 -6.53 2.20 -14.78
C PHE A 166 -7.68 2.93 -14.07
N LEU A 167 -8.24 2.34 -13.02
CA LEU A 167 -9.34 2.93 -12.25
C LEU A 167 -8.87 4.09 -11.35
N SER A 168 -7.59 4.16 -11.00
CA SER A 168 -7.06 5.19 -10.10
C SER A 168 -7.24 6.60 -10.63
N GLY A 169 -7.02 6.82 -11.93
CA GLY A 169 -7.13 8.13 -12.56
C GLY A 169 -8.55 8.71 -12.48
N PRO A 170 -9.58 8.02 -12.97
CA PRO A 170 -10.98 8.45 -12.83
C PRO A 170 -11.39 8.65 -11.37
N LEU A 171 -11.07 7.71 -10.47
CA LEU A 171 -11.40 7.83 -9.05
C LEU A 171 -10.79 9.07 -8.40
N TYR A 172 -9.52 9.35 -8.71
CA TYR A 172 -8.85 10.57 -8.24
C TYR A 172 -9.48 11.83 -8.81
N LYS A 173 -9.79 11.84 -10.11
CA LYS A 173 -10.38 13.00 -10.79
C LYS A 173 -11.75 13.40 -10.24
N TYR A 174 -12.61 12.42 -9.87
CA TYR A 174 -13.96 12.69 -9.37
C TYR A 174 -14.04 12.88 -7.86
N GLY A 175 -13.15 12.26 -7.10
CA GLY A 175 -13.28 12.22 -5.64
C GLY A 175 -12.04 12.66 -4.86
N GLY A 176 -10.94 13.01 -5.54
CA GLY A 176 -9.68 13.40 -4.91
C GLY A 176 -9.03 12.28 -4.09
N TYR A 177 -8.03 12.65 -3.31
CA TYR A 177 -7.26 11.73 -2.45
C TYR A 177 -8.16 11.01 -1.42
N TYR A 178 -9.13 11.71 -0.83
CA TYR A 178 -9.99 11.18 0.24
C TYR A 178 -10.84 10.00 -0.21
N THR A 179 -11.43 10.10 -1.40
CA THR A 179 -12.30 9.06 -1.93
C THR A 179 -11.52 7.78 -2.16
N VAL A 180 -10.32 7.89 -2.70
CA VAL A 180 -9.49 6.71 -3.00
C VAL A 180 -9.00 6.05 -1.71
N PHE A 181 -8.40 6.80 -0.78
CA PHE A 181 -7.92 6.25 0.48
C PHE A 181 -9.05 5.74 1.37
N GLY A 182 -10.19 6.46 1.41
CA GLY A 182 -11.38 6.06 2.15
C GLY A 182 -11.99 4.76 1.61
N LEU A 183 -12.12 4.64 0.29
CA LEU A 183 -12.66 3.44 -0.35
C LEU A 183 -11.78 2.22 -0.06
N VAL A 184 -10.45 2.36 -0.19
CA VAL A 184 -9.52 1.27 0.12
C VAL A 184 -9.58 0.89 1.61
N SER A 185 -9.69 1.87 2.52
CA SER A 185 -9.83 1.60 3.95
C SER A 185 -11.09 0.80 4.27
N VAL A 186 -12.23 1.17 3.67
CA VAL A 186 -13.51 0.44 3.83
C VAL A 186 -13.39 -0.98 3.28
N MET A 187 -12.80 -1.16 2.08
CA MET A 187 -12.61 -2.48 1.48
C MET A 187 -11.69 -3.37 2.32
N THR A 188 -10.65 -2.80 2.92
CA THR A 188 -9.76 -3.53 3.84
C THR A 188 -10.50 -3.94 5.11
N GLY A 189 -11.34 -3.07 5.67
CA GLY A 189 -12.20 -3.38 6.83
C GLY A 189 -13.18 -4.50 6.57
N LEU A 190 -13.87 -4.48 5.43
CA LEU A 190 -14.81 -5.54 5.04
C LEU A 190 -14.14 -6.91 4.82
N ASN A 191 -12.85 -6.93 4.44
CA ASN A 191 -12.11 -8.18 4.34
C ASN A 191 -11.67 -8.69 5.71
N PHE A 192 -11.39 -7.79 6.65
CA PHE A 192 -11.04 -8.14 8.03
C PHE A 192 -12.19 -8.90 8.72
N ASP A 193 -13.44 -8.41 8.59
CA ASP A 193 -14.65 -9.08 9.12
C ASP A 193 -14.84 -10.51 8.61
N LYS A 194 -14.40 -10.81 7.38
CA LYS A 194 -14.53 -12.16 6.78
C LYS A 194 -13.45 -13.14 7.22
N ILE A 195 -12.36 -12.66 7.81
CA ILE A 195 -11.24 -13.50 8.28
C ILE A 195 -11.46 -13.90 9.75
N LEU A 196 -12.14 -13.06 10.53
CA LEU A 196 -12.54 -13.34 11.90
C LEU A 196 -13.59 -14.43 11.96
#